data_ab8dd66b041a8a223682a34d88a1f371
#
_entry.id   ab8dd66b041a8a223682a34d88a1f371
#
_cell.length_a   1.000
_cell.length_b   1.000
_cell.length_c   1.000
_cell.angle_alpha   90.00
_cell.angle_beta   90.00
_cell.angle_gamma   90.00
#
_symmetry.space_group_name_H-M   'P 1'
#
loop_
_entity.id
_entity.type
_entity.pdbx_description
1 polymer ?
#
loop_
_entity_poly.entity_id
_entity_poly.type
_entity_poly.pdbx_seq_one_letter_code
_entity_poly.pdbx_strand_id
1 'polypeptide(L)'
;MKPIRFSNLLFLALLFATACQSTNPHNGDTAHPNIVIIYMDDLGYGDVGAYGARAIKTPNMDKLAAAGLRFTNGYATSSTCTPSRFALLTGVYPWRNKDAKILPGTAPLLIDTAQQTLPKMLQQAGYHTGAVGKWHLGLGTGHVDWNQHITPGPNEVGFDDAYIMAATQDRVPTVFIENGYVVGAEADDPIEVDYEKNFEGEPTGLDNPELLRMRWHHGHNNSIVNGIPRIGFMKGGENAKWIDENMADTFLTRAQTFVREHKDKPFFLYYAMQQPHVPRTPNPHFVGVSGMGPRGDAIVEADWCIGEFMKTLADEDLLENTIVIFSSDNGPVVNDGYYDDAVEKLGDHKPWGPLRGGKYSLYEAGTRVPFIVQWKGRIHPGVSDALVCQIDLLASLANLTGQQVESDDSQNLLDALLGDTDQGRAELMLEATSRTALRKGDWVLIPPYNGPTRNQYVDIELGNSDEYQLYHIKDDVGQQNNLAEAEPEKLKEMVERYEAIRGQAN
;
A
#
# COMPACT_ATOMS: atom_id res chain seq x y z
N MET A 1 -77.91 -69.06 -10.32
CA MET A 1 -77.60 -67.90 -11.18
C MET A 1 -76.87 -66.87 -10.28
N LYS A 2 -75.59 -66.69 -10.46
CA LYS A 2 -74.78 -65.77 -9.63
C LYS A 2 -74.66 -64.42 -10.29
N PRO A 3 -74.68 -63.29 -9.54
CA PRO A 3 -74.49 -61.96 -10.11
C PRO A 3 -72.99 -61.58 -10.19
N ILE A 4 -72.61 -60.91 -11.26
CA ILE A 4 -71.32 -60.38 -11.61
C ILE A 4 -71.05 -59.10 -10.83
N ARG A 5 -69.90 -59.00 -10.13
CA ARG A 5 -69.40 -57.79 -9.45
C ARG A 5 -68.62 -56.96 -10.44
N PHE A 6 -69.00 -55.70 -10.64
CA PHE A 6 -68.21 -54.66 -11.30
C PHE A 6 -67.21 -54.05 -10.28
N SER A 7 -65.94 -54.09 -10.64
CA SER A 7 -64.86 -53.46 -9.88
C SER A 7 -64.61 -52.07 -10.46
N ASN A 8 -64.76 -51.05 -9.63
CA ASN A 8 -64.44 -49.65 -9.99
C ASN A 8 -62.94 -49.44 -9.91
N LEU A 9 -62.27 -49.17 -11.04
CA LEU A 9 -60.90 -48.62 -11.11
C LEU A 9 -60.98 -47.13 -10.97
N LEU A 10 -60.44 -46.62 -9.88
CA LEU A 10 -60.20 -45.19 -9.65
C LEU A 10 -58.89 -44.80 -10.34
N PHE A 11 -58.96 -43.99 -11.40
CA PHE A 11 -57.80 -43.36 -12.02
C PHE A 11 -57.40 -42.10 -11.21
N LEU A 12 -56.27 -42.18 -10.55
CA LEU A 12 -55.63 -41.06 -9.87
C LEU A 12 -54.76 -40.29 -10.89
N ALA A 13 -55.26 -39.12 -11.35
CA ALA A 13 -54.49 -38.24 -12.22
C ALA A 13 -53.52 -37.44 -11.36
N LEU A 14 -52.21 -37.75 -11.44
CA LEU A 14 -51.12 -36.90 -10.92
C LEU A 14 -50.93 -35.70 -11.84
N LEU A 15 -51.33 -34.52 -11.36
CA LEU A 15 -50.96 -33.24 -11.96
C LEU A 15 -49.49 -32.94 -11.58
N PHE A 16 -48.59 -33.07 -12.54
CA PHE A 16 -47.24 -32.51 -12.45
C PHE A 16 -47.37 -30.99 -12.65
N ALA A 17 -47.25 -30.24 -11.56
CA ALA A 17 -47.04 -28.80 -11.62
C ALA A 17 -45.54 -28.60 -11.97
N THR A 18 -45.23 -28.32 -13.23
CA THR A 18 -43.93 -27.77 -13.65
C THR A 18 -43.84 -26.34 -13.12
N ALA A 19 -43.19 -26.16 -11.98
CA ALA A 19 -42.73 -24.86 -11.55
C ALA A 19 -41.65 -24.39 -12.54
N CYS A 20 -41.96 -23.43 -13.40
CA CYS A 20 -40.96 -22.63 -14.09
C CYS A 20 -40.19 -21.84 -13.01
N GLN A 21 -39.03 -22.34 -12.61
CA GLN A 21 -38.03 -21.51 -11.96
C GLN A 21 -37.55 -20.53 -13.03
N SER A 22 -37.90 -19.26 -12.87
CA SER A 22 -37.23 -18.17 -13.56
C SER A 22 -35.78 -18.17 -13.12
N THR A 23 -34.92 -18.72 -13.93
CA THR A 23 -33.46 -18.52 -13.79
C THR A 23 -33.20 -17.05 -14.09
N ASN A 24 -32.96 -16.26 -13.03
CA ASN A 24 -32.35 -14.95 -13.17
C ASN A 24 -31.01 -15.13 -13.90
N PRO A 25 -30.78 -14.48 -15.05
CA PRO A 25 -29.52 -14.63 -15.80
C PRO A 25 -28.37 -13.78 -15.24
N HIS A 26 -28.35 -13.51 -13.92
CA HIS A 26 -27.33 -12.69 -13.26
C HIS A 26 -26.61 -13.41 -12.11
N ASN A 27 -26.49 -14.73 -12.17
CA ASN A 27 -25.47 -15.44 -11.40
C ASN A 27 -24.36 -15.93 -12.37
N GLY A 28 -23.61 -14.99 -12.94
CA GLY A 28 -22.25 -15.25 -13.32
C GLY A 28 -21.48 -15.60 -12.04
N ASP A 29 -20.70 -16.64 -12.11
CA ASP A 29 -19.88 -17.19 -11.02
C ASP A 29 -18.87 -16.12 -10.53
N THR A 30 -19.31 -15.21 -9.63
CA THR A 30 -18.49 -14.13 -9.06
C THR A 30 -17.68 -14.62 -7.86
N ALA A 31 -17.57 -15.94 -7.69
CA ALA A 31 -16.92 -16.56 -6.54
C ALA A 31 -15.42 -16.26 -6.45
N HIS A 32 -14.78 -15.84 -7.54
CA HIS A 32 -13.34 -15.55 -7.60
C HIS A 32 -13.05 -14.35 -8.51
N PRO A 33 -13.37 -13.10 -8.09
CA PRO A 33 -12.98 -11.93 -8.86
C PRO A 33 -11.46 -11.78 -8.88
N ASN A 34 -10.91 -11.19 -9.92
CA ASN A 34 -9.52 -10.71 -9.87
C ASN A 34 -9.38 -9.67 -8.76
N ILE A 35 -8.20 -9.62 -8.16
CA ILE A 35 -7.89 -8.69 -7.08
C ILE A 35 -6.68 -7.87 -7.47
N VAL A 36 -6.80 -6.55 -7.45
CA VAL A 36 -5.69 -5.62 -7.71
C VAL A 36 -5.58 -4.67 -6.54
N ILE A 37 -4.39 -4.58 -5.95
CA ILE A 37 -4.04 -3.54 -4.99
C ILE A 37 -3.10 -2.56 -5.69
N ILE A 38 -3.57 -1.33 -5.96
CA ILE A 38 -2.75 -0.21 -6.42
C ILE A 38 -2.27 0.52 -5.17
N TYR A 39 -0.96 0.45 -4.90
CA TYR A 39 -0.37 0.86 -3.64
C TYR A 39 0.68 1.93 -3.87
N MET A 40 0.35 3.17 -3.48
CA MET A 40 1.20 4.33 -3.64
C MET A 40 2.28 4.40 -2.55
N ASP A 41 3.27 5.26 -2.76
CA ASP A 41 4.41 5.49 -1.87
C ASP A 41 4.46 6.97 -1.47
N ASP A 42 4.21 7.30 -0.20
CA ASP A 42 4.16 8.68 0.35
C ASP A 42 3.03 9.57 -0.22
N LEU A 43 1.96 9.00 -0.77
CA LEU A 43 0.82 9.79 -1.25
C LEU A 43 -0.07 10.22 -0.09
N GLY A 44 -0.25 11.53 0.06
CA GLY A 44 -1.05 12.10 1.14
C GLY A 44 -2.55 12.07 0.88
N TYR A 45 -3.32 12.16 1.99
CA TYR A 45 -4.77 12.30 1.94
C TYR A 45 -5.21 13.48 1.08
N GLY A 46 -4.50 14.62 1.17
CA GLY A 46 -4.80 15.84 0.43
C GLY A 46 -4.18 15.92 -0.97
N ASP A 47 -3.51 14.87 -1.45
CA ASP A 47 -2.92 14.83 -2.79
C ASP A 47 -3.92 14.40 -3.88
N VAL A 48 -5.08 13.85 -3.50
CA VAL A 48 -6.08 13.30 -4.43
C VAL A 48 -7.31 14.21 -4.51
N GLY A 49 -7.80 14.51 -5.72
CA GLY A 49 -8.94 15.39 -5.96
C GLY A 49 -10.20 14.96 -5.22
N ALA A 50 -10.51 13.66 -5.23
CA ALA A 50 -11.64 13.08 -4.49
C ALA A 50 -11.57 13.27 -2.97
N TYR A 51 -10.38 13.55 -2.42
CA TYR A 51 -10.14 13.88 -1.01
C TYR A 51 -9.91 15.37 -0.75
N GLY A 52 -10.15 16.21 -1.75
CA GLY A 52 -10.17 17.66 -1.62
C GLY A 52 -8.96 18.42 -2.18
N ALA A 53 -8.02 17.75 -2.87
CA ALA A 53 -6.96 18.43 -3.61
C ALA A 53 -7.55 19.34 -4.68
N ARG A 54 -7.02 20.58 -4.74
CA ARG A 54 -7.48 21.59 -5.72
C ARG A 54 -6.37 22.01 -6.67
N ALA A 55 -5.16 22.14 -6.17
CA ALA A 55 -4.02 22.60 -6.93
C ALA A 55 -3.53 21.52 -7.90
N ILE A 56 -3.44 20.27 -7.44
CA ILE A 56 -3.06 19.14 -8.26
C ILE A 56 -4.29 18.46 -8.89
N LYS A 57 -4.13 17.91 -10.09
CA LYS A 57 -5.21 17.24 -10.82
C LYS A 57 -4.94 15.74 -10.90
N THR A 58 -5.89 14.95 -10.38
CA THR A 58 -5.83 13.48 -10.34
C THR A 58 -7.09 12.86 -10.95
N PRO A 59 -7.39 13.14 -12.26
CA PRO A 59 -8.66 12.78 -12.85
C PRO A 59 -8.93 11.27 -12.90
N ASN A 60 -7.90 10.42 -12.95
CA ASN A 60 -8.07 8.97 -12.99
C ASN A 60 -8.31 8.38 -11.60
N MET A 61 -7.58 8.85 -10.56
CA MET A 61 -7.86 8.53 -9.16
C MET A 61 -9.27 9.03 -8.78
N ASP A 62 -9.68 10.21 -9.26
CA ASP A 62 -11.02 10.75 -9.02
C ASP A 62 -12.12 9.92 -9.70
N LYS A 63 -11.87 9.41 -10.92
CA LYS A 63 -12.78 8.47 -11.60
C LYS A 63 -12.90 7.15 -10.85
N LEU A 64 -11.78 6.62 -10.33
CA LEU A 64 -11.79 5.42 -9.50
C LEU A 64 -12.66 5.63 -8.25
N ALA A 65 -12.49 6.77 -7.56
CA ALA A 65 -13.30 7.13 -6.40
C ALA A 65 -14.79 7.33 -6.75
N ALA A 66 -15.07 7.96 -7.89
CA ALA A 66 -16.45 8.21 -8.34
C ALA A 66 -17.16 6.93 -8.77
N ALA A 67 -16.44 5.89 -9.18
CA ALA A 67 -16.96 4.60 -9.60
C ALA A 67 -16.94 3.53 -8.48
N GLY A 68 -16.36 3.84 -7.32
CA GLY A 68 -16.19 2.93 -6.19
C GLY A 68 -16.70 3.50 -4.88
N LEU A 69 -16.32 2.85 -3.79
CA LEU A 69 -16.54 3.29 -2.41
C LEU A 69 -15.28 3.97 -1.89
N ARG A 70 -15.38 5.25 -1.56
CA ARG A 70 -14.32 6.08 -0.99
C ARG A 70 -14.45 6.14 0.52
N PHE A 71 -13.42 5.72 1.25
CA PHE A 71 -13.42 5.74 2.70
C PHE A 71 -12.82 7.05 3.21
N THR A 72 -13.53 7.74 4.11
CA THR A 72 -13.02 8.93 4.79
C THR A 72 -12.08 8.56 5.94
N ASN A 73 -12.23 7.35 6.50
CA ASN A 73 -11.44 6.79 7.59
C ASN A 73 -10.67 5.53 7.14
N GLY A 74 -9.91 5.66 6.03
CA GLY A 74 -9.01 4.63 5.53
C GLY A 74 -7.60 4.80 6.08
N TYR A 75 -6.96 3.71 6.55
CA TYR A 75 -5.67 3.78 7.24
C TYR A 75 -4.65 2.77 6.71
N ALA A 76 -3.40 3.24 6.65
CA ALA A 76 -2.23 2.40 6.79
C ALA A 76 -1.98 2.09 8.28
N THR A 77 -1.26 1.02 8.58
CA THR A 77 -0.94 0.65 9.97
C THR A 77 0.21 1.45 10.56
N SER A 78 1.11 1.93 9.72
CA SER A 78 2.28 2.70 10.12
C SER A 78 2.44 3.95 9.28
N SER A 79 3.08 4.97 9.84
CA SER A 79 3.45 6.19 9.12
C SER A 79 4.78 6.06 8.36
N THR A 80 5.20 4.82 8.06
CA THR A 80 6.42 4.50 7.30
C THR A 80 6.25 3.25 6.45
N CYS A 81 6.96 3.21 5.32
CA CYS A 81 6.72 2.26 4.22
C CYS A 81 6.90 0.77 4.59
N THR A 82 8.10 0.33 5.02
CA THR A 82 8.34 -1.09 5.33
C THR A 82 7.34 -1.67 6.34
N PRO A 83 7.07 -1.01 7.51
CA PRO A 83 6.10 -1.51 8.47
C PRO A 83 4.69 -1.64 7.90
N SER A 84 4.22 -0.65 7.13
CA SER A 84 2.89 -0.72 6.50
C SER A 84 2.79 -1.84 5.47
N ARG A 85 3.81 -2.01 4.62
CA ARG A 85 3.86 -3.10 3.62
C ARG A 85 3.92 -4.46 4.29
N PHE A 86 4.66 -4.59 5.38
CA PHE A 86 4.67 -5.80 6.23
C PHE A 86 3.26 -6.12 6.72
N ALA A 87 2.58 -5.16 7.33
CA ALA A 87 1.25 -5.36 7.89
C ALA A 87 0.20 -5.70 6.81
N LEU A 88 0.23 -5.04 5.65
CA LEU A 88 -0.66 -5.33 4.53
C LEU A 88 -0.53 -6.79 4.06
N LEU A 89 0.72 -7.29 3.92
CA LEU A 89 0.94 -8.64 3.39
C LEU A 89 0.80 -9.76 4.42
N THR A 90 0.98 -9.45 5.73
CA THR A 90 0.97 -10.46 6.79
C THR A 90 -0.28 -10.45 7.66
N GLY A 91 -1.04 -9.35 7.67
CA GLY A 91 -2.15 -9.16 8.61
C GLY A 91 -1.70 -9.01 10.07
N VAL A 92 -0.43 -8.67 10.32
CA VAL A 92 0.16 -8.53 11.66
C VAL A 92 0.58 -7.08 11.88
N TYR A 93 0.26 -6.53 13.07
CA TYR A 93 0.73 -5.20 13.42
C TYR A 93 2.26 -5.12 13.44
N PRO A 94 2.89 -4.10 12.81
CA PRO A 94 4.33 -4.03 12.68
C PRO A 94 5.05 -3.88 14.03
N TRP A 95 4.45 -3.22 15.04
CA TRP A 95 5.02 -3.11 16.37
C TRP A 95 5.18 -4.45 17.13
N ARG A 96 4.59 -5.54 16.64
CA ARG A 96 4.83 -6.90 17.16
C ARG A 96 6.15 -7.49 16.66
N ASN A 97 6.69 -6.95 15.57
CA ASN A 97 7.99 -7.35 15.00
C ASN A 97 8.99 -6.19 15.13
N LYS A 98 9.94 -6.31 16.08
CA LYS A 98 10.97 -5.28 16.33
C LYS A 98 11.85 -4.94 15.12
N ASP A 99 11.92 -5.83 14.12
CA ASP A 99 12.68 -5.67 12.91
C ASP A 99 11.88 -5.01 11.77
N ALA A 100 10.55 -4.82 11.97
CA ALA A 100 9.69 -4.09 11.06
C ALA A 100 9.93 -2.58 11.16
N LYS A 101 11.03 -2.13 10.59
CA LYS A 101 11.48 -0.73 10.48
C LYS A 101 11.90 -0.44 9.04
N ILE A 102 12.17 0.81 8.70
CA ILE A 102 12.66 1.18 7.36
C ILE A 102 13.95 0.42 7.07
N LEU A 103 13.94 -0.41 6.04
CA LEU A 103 15.04 -1.32 5.72
C LEU A 103 16.00 -0.72 4.68
N PRO A 104 17.32 -1.01 4.77
CA PRO A 104 18.26 -0.79 3.67
C PRO A 104 18.01 -1.81 2.53
N GLY A 105 18.56 -1.52 1.34
CA GLY A 105 18.40 -2.43 0.19
C GLY A 105 19.03 -3.81 0.37
N THR A 106 19.98 -3.95 1.29
CA THR A 106 20.66 -5.21 1.63
C THR A 106 20.07 -5.96 2.82
N ALA A 107 18.93 -5.48 3.37
CA ALA A 107 18.31 -6.14 4.51
C ALA A 107 17.86 -7.57 4.16
N PRO A 108 17.92 -8.52 5.11
CA PRO A 108 17.32 -9.82 4.94
C PRO A 108 15.80 -9.72 4.80
N LEU A 109 15.17 -10.72 4.20
CA LEU A 109 13.72 -10.79 4.11
C LEU A 109 13.09 -10.72 5.50
N LEU A 110 12.21 -9.72 5.70
CA LEU A 110 11.56 -9.45 6.98
C LEU A 110 10.44 -10.46 7.29
N ILE A 111 9.73 -10.91 6.26
CA ILE A 111 8.58 -11.81 6.40
C ILE A 111 9.09 -13.25 6.55
N ASP A 112 8.68 -13.93 7.62
CA ASP A 112 8.95 -15.37 7.77
C ASP A 112 8.22 -16.13 6.65
N THR A 113 8.99 -16.88 5.87
CA THR A 113 8.47 -17.65 4.76
C THR A 113 7.55 -18.81 5.18
N ALA A 114 7.53 -19.19 6.44
CA ALA A 114 6.57 -20.14 6.99
C ALA A 114 5.23 -19.48 7.37
N GLN A 115 5.21 -18.16 7.54
CA GLN A 115 4.02 -17.42 7.94
C GLN A 115 2.97 -17.42 6.82
N GLN A 116 1.69 -17.41 7.20
CA GLN A 116 0.58 -17.11 6.29
C GLN A 116 0.67 -15.65 5.86
N THR A 117 0.53 -15.42 4.56
CA THR A 117 0.54 -14.08 3.95
C THR A 117 -0.66 -13.93 3.03
N LEU A 118 -0.99 -12.69 2.68
CA LEU A 118 -2.07 -12.41 1.73
C LEU A 118 -1.86 -13.11 0.37
N PRO A 119 -0.68 -13.03 -0.28
CA PRO A 119 -0.47 -13.77 -1.55
C PRO A 119 -0.53 -15.29 -1.36
N LYS A 120 0.04 -15.88 -0.30
CA LYS A 120 -0.09 -17.33 -0.06
C LYS A 120 -1.53 -17.77 0.13
N MET A 121 -2.32 -17.01 0.89
CA MET A 121 -3.73 -17.29 1.08
C MET A 121 -4.48 -17.29 -0.25
N LEU A 122 -4.17 -16.31 -1.13
CA LEU A 122 -4.80 -16.23 -2.45
C LEU A 122 -4.31 -17.31 -3.41
N GLN A 123 -3.02 -17.73 -3.36
CA GLN A 123 -2.56 -18.91 -4.09
C GLN A 123 -3.34 -20.17 -3.67
N GLN A 124 -3.57 -20.36 -2.37
CA GLN A 124 -4.37 -21.49 -1.84
C GLN A 124 -5.82 -21.44 -2.34
N ALA A 125 -6.35 -20.23 -2.60
CA ALA A 125 -7.65 -20.03 -3.23
C ALA A 125 -7.64 -20.20 -4.77
N GLY A 126 -6.50 -20.55 -5.37
CA GLY A 126 -6.36 -20.78 -6.81
C GLY A 126 -6.04 -19.54 -7.65
N TYR A 127 -5.64 -18.45 -7.02
CA TYR A 127 -5.19 -17.24 -7.73
C TYR A 127 -3.76 -17.39 -8.24
N HIS A 128 -3.49 -16.85 -9.42
CA HIS A 128 -2.14 -16.55 -9.85
C HIS A 128 -1.72 -15.18 -9.27
N THR A 129 -0.58 -15.11 -8.61
CA THR A 129 -0.22 -13.94 -7.79
C THR A 129 1.00 -13.21 -8.34
N GLY A 130 0.92 -11.88 -8.46
CA GLY A 130 1.99 -11.05 -8.98
C GLY A 130 2.33 -9.86 -8.09
N ALA A 131 3.64 -9.55 -7.99
CA ALA A 131 4.15 -8.33 -7.37
C ALA A 131 4.90 -7.50 -8.39
N VAL A 132 4.47 -6.25 -8.61
CA VAL A 132 5.13 -5.31 -9.53
C VAL A 132 5.41 -4.00 -8.82
N GLY A 133 6.67 -3.55 -8.78
CA GLY A 133 7.06 -2.26 -8.25
C GLY A 133 7.88 -2.31 -6.98
N LYS A 134 7.60 -1.44 -6.01
CA LYS A 134 8.36 -1.33 -4.76
C LYS A 134 8.13 -2.52 -3.84
N TRP A 135 9.21 -3.21 -3.47
CA TRP A 135 9.18 -4.28 -2.49
C TRP A 135 9.40 -3.79 -1.05
N HIS A 136 10.60 -3.36 -0.74
CA HIS A 136 11.02 -2.76 0.54
C HIS A 136 10.75 -3.63 1.79
N LEU A 137 10.82 -4.96 1.64
CA LEU A 137 10.64 -5.93 2.72
C LEU A 137 11.84 -6.84 2.93
N GLY A 138 12.99 -6.46 2.35
CA GLY A 138 14.22 -7.22 2.42
C GLY A 138 14.26 -8.40 1.45
N LEU A 139 15.46 -8.95 1.25
CA LEU A 139 15.76 -10.05 0.33
C LEU A 139 16.86 -10.94 0.89
N GLY A 140 16.79 -12.24 0.62
CA GLY A 140 17.79 -13.19 1.11
C GLY A 140 17.76 -13.36 2.63
N THR A 141 18.86 -13.86 3.16
CA THR A 141 19.04 -14.20 4.58
C THR A 141 20.04 -13.31 5.32
N GLY A 142 20.46 -12.19 4.71
CA GLY A 142 21.41 -11.20 5.29
C GLY A 142 22.49 -10.74 4.33
N HIS A 143 23.18 -11.64 3.64
CA HIS A 143 24.10 -11.30 2.55
C HIS A 143 23.47 -11.69 1.21
N VAL A 144 23.31 -10.73 0.32
CA VAL A 144 22.76 -10.93 -1.02
C VAL A 144 23.87 -10.89 -2.05
N ASP A 145 24.02 -11.97 -2.82
CA ASP A 145 24.81 -11.97 -4.04
C ASP A 145 23.92 -11.52 -5.21
N TRP A 146 24.08 -10.27 -5.63
CA TRP A 146 23.28 -9.65 -6.68
C TRP A 146 23.53 -10.25 -8.07
N ASN A 147 24.54 -11.13 -8.21
CA ASN A 147 24.92 -11.76 -9.46
C ASN A 147 24.40 -13.20 -9.57
N GLN A 148 23.64 -13.65 -8.59
CA GLN A 148 23.05 -14.98 -8.51
C GLN A 148 21.55 -14.90 -8.23
N HIS A 149 20.90 -16.07 -8.15
CA HIS A 149 19.51 -16.15 -7.73
C HIS A 149 19.34 -15.71 -6.27
N ILE A 150 18.55 -14.68 -6.06
CA ILE A 150 18.26 -14.08 -4.74
C ILE A 150 17.03 -14.76 -4.15
N THR A 151 17.23 -15.47 -3.06
CA THR A 151 16.17 -16.19 -2.32
C THR A 151 16.52 -16.23 -0.83
N PRO A 152 15.53 -16.17 0.12
CA PRO A 152 14.11 -15.93 -0.12
C PRO A 152 13.79 -14.48 -0.53
N GLY A 153 12.65 -14.31 -1.19
CA GLY A 153 12.16 -13.02 -1.66
C GLY A 153 10.64 -13.02 -1.84
N PRO A 154 10.08 -12.21 -2.73
CA PRO A 154 8.63 -12.17 -2.99
C PRO A 154 8.03 -13.53 -3.33
N ASN A 155 8.77 -14.39 -4.06
CA ASN A 155 8.27 -15.70 -4.47
C ASN A 155 8.02 -16.61 -3.25
N GLU A 156 8.90 -16.62 -2.25
CA GLU A 156 8.71 -17.39 -1.02
C GLU A 156 7.66 -16.80 -0.09
N VAL A 157 7.32 -15.52 -0.28
CA VAL A 157 6.22 -14.85 0.42
C VAL A 157 4.86 -15.22 -0.20
N GLY A 158 4.86 -15.77 -1.41
CA GLY A 158 3.67 -16.29 -2.09
C GLY A 158 3.28 -15.54 -3.37
N PHE A 159 4.23 -14.90 -4.05
CA PHE A 159 4.02 -14.38 -5.39
C PHE A 159 4.58 -15.34 -6.43
N ASP A 160 3.76 -15.74 -7.41
CA ASP A 160 4.18 -16.58 -8.52
C ASP A 160 5.12 -15.79 -9.44
N ASP A 161 4.80 -14.52 -9.69
CA ASP A 161 5.61 -13.59 -10.48
C ASP A 161 6.00 -12.38 -9.66
N ALA A 162 7.24 -11.92 -9.79
CA ALA A 162 7.72 -10.72 -9.14
C ALA A 162 8.62 -9.92 -10.08
N TYR A 163 8.30 -8.64 -10.29
CA TYR A 163 9.16 -7.68 -10.95
C TYR A 163 9.27 -6.42 -10.10
N ILE A 164 10.36 -6.30 -9.35
CA ILE A 164 10.45 -5.37 -8.23
C ILE A 164 11.73 -4.52 -8.24
N MET A 165 11.72 -3.41 -7.48
CA MET A 165 12.92 -2.82 -6.91
C MET A 165 13.08 -3.28 -5.46
N ALA A 166 14.32 -3.54 -5.03
CA ALA A 166 14.63 -4.15 -3.73
C ALA A 166 14.13 -3.34 -2.52
N ALA A 167 14.32 -2.02 -2.56
CA ALA A 167 13.91 -1.10 -1.49
C ALA A 167 13.13 0.09 -2.06
N THR A 168 13.73 1.27 -2.07
CA THR A 168 13.17 2.52 -2.59
C THR A 168 14.07 3.08 -3.69
N GLN A 169 13.54 3.96 -4.52
CA GLN A 169 14.28 4.54 -5.64
C GLN A 169 15.53 5.31 -5.19
N ASP A 170 15.54 5.89 -4.01
CA ASP A 170 16.66 6.61 -3.40
C ASP A 170 17.79 5.71 -2.83
N ARG A 171 17.63 4.39 -2.89
CA ARG A 171 18.56 3.41 -2.29
C ARG A 171 19.20 2.51 -3.35
N VAL A 172 20.43 2.07 -3.05
CA VAL A 172 21.06 1.01 -3.81
C VAL A 172 20.61 -0.37 -3.33
N PRO A 173 20.61 -1.43 -4.19
CA PRO A 173 20.96 -1.39 -5.61
C PRO A 173 19.87 -0.72 -6.47
N THR A 174 20.31 0.00 -7.48
CA THR A 174 19.43 0.68 -8.43
C THR A 174 19.15 -0.23 -9.64
N VAL A 175 18.59 -1.42 -9.38
CA VAL A 175 18.33 -2.45 -10.37
C VAL A 175 16.93 -3.03 -10.21
N PHE A 176 16.34 -3.50 -11.31
CA PHE A 176 15.13 -4.32 -11.25
C PHE A 176 15.50 -5.78 -10.99
N ILE A 177 14.61 -6.46 -10.28
CA ILE A 177 14.74 -7.89 -9.96
C ILE A 177 13.48 -8.59 -10.48
N GLU A 178 13.66 -9.60 -11.31
CA GLU A 178 12.59 -10.43 -11.86
C GLU A 178 12.75 -11.87 -11.34
N ASN A 179 11.78 -12.34 -10.55
CA ASN A 179 11.77 -13.70 -9.98
C ASN A 179 13.11 -14.11 -9.34
N GLY A 180 13.68 -13.21 -8.55
CA GLY A 180 14.94 -13.44 -7.84
C GLY A 180 16.21 -13.19 -8.66
N TYR A 181 16.13 -12.77 -9.91
CA TYR A 181 17.29 -12.45 -10.73
C TYR A 181 17.35 -10.95 -11.06
N VAL A 182 18.53 -10.35 -10.96
CA VAL A 182 18.73 -8.96 -11.40
C VAL A 182 18.64 -8.90 -12.92
N VAL A 183 17.78 -8.03 -13.41
CA VAL A 183 17.57 -7.81 -14.85
C VAL A 183 18.77 -7.08 -15.44
N GLY A 184 19.37 -7.63 -16.50
CA GLY A 184 20.53 -7.02 -17.19
C GLY A 184 21.85 -7.21 -16.45
N ALA A 185 21.93 -8.08 -15.45
CA ALA A 185 23.22 -8.43 -14.81
C ALA A 185 24.14 -9.15 -15.79
N GLU A 186 25.42 -8.79 -15.81
CA GLU A 186 26.45 -9.36 -16.67
C GLU A 186 27.61 -9.91 -15.85
N ALA A 187 28.15 -11.05 -16.26
CA ALA A 187 29.18 -11.76 -15.47
C ALA A 187 30.54 -11.02 -15.45
N ASP A 188 30.80 -10.18 -16.43
CA ASP A 188 32.02 -9.37 -16.56
C ASP A 188 31.90 -7.98 -15.92
N ASP A 189 30.69 -7.61 -15.42
CA ASP A 189 30.44 -6.37 -14.67
C ASP A 189 29.63 -6.66 -13.40
N PRO A 190 30.23 -7.37 -12.41
CA PRO A 190 29.51 -7.84 -11.23
C PRO A 190 29.04 -6.69 -10.34
N ILE A 191 27.81 -6.84 -9.81
CA ILE A 191 27.19 -5.89 -8.91
C ILE A 191 27.66 -6.14 -7.49
N GLU A 192 28.20 -5.09 -6.86
CA GLU A 192 28.54 -5.06 -5.44
C GLU A 192 27.77 -3.94 -4.74
N VAL A 193 27.25 -4.22 -3.54
CA VAL A 193 26.45 -3.25 -2.74
C VAL A 193 26.89 -3.30 -1.29
N ASP A 194 27.10 -2.12 -0.70
CA ASP A 194 27.48 -1.94 0.70
C ASP A 194 26.74 -0.72 1.29
N TYR A 195 26.37 -0.78 2.55
CA TYR A 195 25.72 0.34 3.26
C TYR A 195 26.59 1.02 4.29
N GLU A 196 27.81 0.50 4.50
CA GLU A 196 28.76 1.02 5.50
C GLU A 196 29.96 1.70 4.83
N LYS A 197 30.44 1.15 3.70
CA LYS A 197 31.69 1.56 3.10
C LYS A 197 31.62 1.69 1.59
N ASN A 198 32.18 2.80 1.07
CA ASN A 198 32.34 3.01 -0.38
C ASN A 198 33.39 2.08 -0.99
N PHE A 199 33.21 1.75 -2.25
CA PHE A 199 34.17 1.02 -3.07
C PHE A 199 35.29 1.96 -3.53
N GLU A 200 36.52 1.42 -3.65
CA GLU A 200 37.67 2.19 -4.06
C GLU A 200 37.48 2.77 -5.48
N GLY A 201 37.68 4.07 -5.60
CA GLY A 201 37.55 4.79 -6.86
C GLY A 201 36.13 5.19 -7.28
N GLU A 202 35.09 4.72 -6.56
CA GLU A 202 33.71 5.09 -6.90
C GLU A 202 33.36 6.49 -6.35
N PRO A 203 32.73 7.36 -7.21
CA PRO A 203 32.35 8.70 -6.79
C PRO A 203 31.15 8.68 -5.85
N THR A 204 31.10 9.67 -4.95
CA THR A 204 29.96 9.89 -4.04
C THR A 204 29.33 11.25 -4.23
N GLY A 205 28.05 11.38 -3.89
CA GLY A 205 27.37 12.67 -3.91
C GLY A 205 27.96 13.67 -2.91
N LEU A 206 28.63 13.18 -1.86
CA LEU A 206 29.32 14.01 -0.88
C LEU A 206 30.59 14.63 -1.45
N ASP A 207 31.41 13.81 -2.11
CA ASP A 207 32.75 14.19 -2.54
C ASP A 207 32.82 14.77 -3.96
N ASN A 208 31.80 14.45 -4.80
CA ASN A 208 31.74 14.80 -6.22
C ASN A 208 30.46 15.55 -6.59
N PRO A 209 30.15 16.70 -5.96
CA PRO A 209 28.89 17.43 -6.20
C PRO A 209 28.74 17.93 -7.65
N GLU A 210 29.84 18.06 -8.40
CA GLU A 210 29.87 18.46 -9.81
C GLU A 210 29.26 17.42 -10.75
N LEU A 211 29.16 16.15 -10.32
CA LEU A 211 28.55 15.06 -11.09
C LEU A 211 27.03 15.00 -10.91
N LEU A 212 26.46 15.82 -10.03
CA LEU A 212 25.05 15.74 -9.66
C LEU A 212 24.16 16.58 -10.55
N ARG A 213 23.15 15.94 -11.13
CA ARG A 213 21.99 16.64 -11.74
C ARG A 213 20.86 16.93 -10.73
N MET A 214 20.84 16.19 -9.60
CA MET A 214 19.93 16.41 -8.47
C MET A 214 20.76 16.51 -7.20
N ARG A 215 20.61 17.60 -6.46
CA ARG A 215 21.38 17.84 -5.24
C ARG A 215 20.70 17.21 -4.03
N TRP A 216 21.49 16.57 -3.17
CA TRP A 216 21.00 16.05 -1.90
C TRP A 216 20.84 17.16 -0.85
N HIS A 217 19.87 16.98 0.05
CA HIS A 217 19.61 17.86 1.20
C HIS A 217 20.13 17.22 2.50
N HIS A 218 19.79 15.93 2.75
CA HIS A 218 20.28 15.16 3.90
C HIS A 218 20.28 13.68 3.57
N GLY A 219 21.25 12.93 4.09
CA GLY A 219 21.29 11.46 4.08
C GLY A 219 21.45 10.76 2.72
N HIS A 220 21.24 11.45 1.62
CA HIS A 220 21.25 10.89 0.26
C HIS A 220 22.50 11.33 -0.49
N ASN A 221 23.69 10.93 0.00
CA ASN A 221 24.96 11.49 -0.47
C ASN A 221 26.03 10.43 -0.80
N ASN A 222 25.63 9.16 -0.94
CA ASN A 222 26.55 8.08 -1.28
C ASN A 222 26.68 7.89 -2.80
N SER A 223 26.59 6.65 -3.32
CA SER A 223 26.81 6.38 -4.75
C SER A 223 25.96 7.22 -5.69
N ILE A 224 26.56 7.64 -6.79
CA ILE A 224 25.89 8.43 -7.83
C ILE A 224 25.44 7.49 -8.95
N VAL A 225 24.15 7.43 -9.20
CA VAL A 225 23.56 6.70 -10.34
C VAL A 225 22.68 7.65 -11.13
N ASN A 226 22.91 7.75 -12.45
CA ASN A 226 22.22 8.70 -13.34
C ASN A 226 22.32 10.16 -12.88
N GLY A 227 23.45 10.55 -12.26
CA GLY A 227 23.66 11.89 -11.72
C GLY A 227 22.83 12.18 -10.46
N ILE A 228 22.27 11.16 -9.82
CA ILE A 228 21.47 11.25 -8.59
C ILE A 228 22.20 10.49 -7.49
N PRO A 229 22.51 11.13 -6.37
CA PRO A 229 23.15 10.46 -5.25
C PRO A 229 22.14 9.62 -4.47
N ARG A 230 22.56 8.46 -3.96
CA ARG A 230 21.71 7.47 -3.29
C ARG A 230 22.10 7.29 -1.83
N ILE A 231 21.29 6.50 -1.12
CA ILE A 231 21.65 5.93 0.19
C ILE A 231 22.31 4.58 -0.07
N GLY A 232 23.54 4.38 0.46
CA GLY A 232 24.37 3.19 0.26
C GLY A 232 25.29 3.31 -0.96
N PHE A 233 26.18 2.33 -1.08
CA PHE A 233 27.25 2.28 -2.06
C PHE A 233 27.04 1.13 -3.02
N MET A 234 27.25 1.35 -4.30
CA MET A 234 27.11 0.37 -5.38
C MET A 234 28.21 0.53 -6.39
N LYS A 235 28.72 -0.60 -6.89
CA LYS A 235 29.70 -0.68 -7.97
C LYS A 235 29.26 -1.74 -8.97
N GLY A 236 29.60 -1.54 -10.23
CA GLY A 236 29.24 -2.45 -11.33
C GLY A 236 27.78 -2.41 -11.74
N GLY A 237 27.40 -3.37 -12.58
CA GLY A 237 26.05 -3.53 -13.09
C GLY A 237 25.58 -2.39 -13.99
N GLU A 238 26.45 -1.80 -14.82
CA GLU A 238 26.11 -0.64 -15.64
C GLU A 238 24.88 -0.87 -16.53
N ASN A 239 24.77 -2.06 -17.12
CA ASN A 239 23.61 -2.42 -17.97
C ASN A 239 22.37 -2.84 -17.16
N ALA A 240 22.52 -3.11 -15.85
CA ALA A 240 21.41 -3.46 -14.97
C ALA A 240 20.76 -2.23 -14.29
N LYS A 241 21.50 -1.09 -14.22
CA LYS A 241 20.97 0.12 -13.59
C LYS A 241 19.75 0.64 -14.33
N TRP A 242 18.70 0.89 -13.60
CA TRP A 242 17.50 1.51 -14.19
C TRP A 242 17.77 2.96 -14.63
N ILE A 243 16.92 3.43 -15.56
CA ILE A 243 16.81 4.85 -15.90
C ILE A 243 15.62 5.40 -15.10
N ASP A 244 15.88 6.35 -14.22
CA ASP A 244 14.89 6.85 -13.24
C ASP A 244 13.61 7.36 -13.89
N GLU A 245 13.72 8.09 -15.02
CA GLU A 245 12.59 8.66 -15.73
C GLU A 245 11.70 7.62 -16.44
N ASN A 246 12.20 6.39 -16.62
CA ASN A 246 11.48 5.30 -17.26
C ASN A 246 10.83 4.33 -16.24
N MET A 247 11.05 4.54 -14.96
CA MET A 247 10.63 3.58 -13.94
C MET A 247 9.11 3.40 -13.91
N ALA A 248 8.35 4.50 -13.98
CA ALA A 248 6.89 4.47 -14.00
C ALA A 248 6.35 3.67 -15.19
N ASP A 249 6.86 3.94 -16.39
CA ASP A 249 6.49 3.22 -17.64
C ASP A 249 6.86 1.73 -17.57
N THR A 250 8.02 1.42 -16.96
CA THR A 250 8.47 0.03 -16.78
C THR A 250 7.52 -0.75 -15.90
N PHE A 251 7.18 -0.22 -14.72
CA PHE A 251 6.25 -0.88 -13.82
C PHE A 251 4.82 -0.95 -14.38
N LEU A 252 4.35 0.11 -15.05
CA LEU A 252 3.06 0.08 -15.73
C LEU A 252 3.01 -1.03 -16.79
N THR A 253 4.03 -1.10 -17.65
CA THR A 253 4.12 -2.12 -18.70
C THR A 253 4.12 -3.53 -18.12
N ARG A 254 4.86 -3.76 -17.02
CA ARG A 254 4.90 -5.06 -16.33
C ARG A 254 3.55 -5.42 -15.69
N ALA A 255 2.88 -4.47 -15.07
CA ALA A 255 1.54 -4.68 -14.50
C ALA A 255 0.49 -4.99 -15.59
N GLN A 256 0.53 -4.28 -16.73
CA GLN A 256 -0.33 -4.54 -17.88
C GLN A 256 -0.04 -5.91 -18.52
N THR A 257 1.23 -6.29 -18.64
CA THR A 257 1.65 -7.59 -19.18
C THR A 257 1.14 -8.71 -18.28
N PHE A 258 1.32 -8.61 -16.95
CA PHE A 258 0.79 -9.56 -16.00
C PHE A 258 -0.72 -9.79 -16.17
N VAL A 259 -1.51 -8.71 -16.28
CA VAL A 259 -2.96 -8.82 -16.49
C VAL A 259 -3.29 -9.59 -17.78
N ARG A 260 -2.61 -9.26 -18.90
CA ARG A 260 -2.88 -9.90 -20.20
C ARG A 260 -2.49 -11.38 -20.21
N GLU A 261 -1.41 -11.75 -19.54
CA GLU A 261 -0.92 -13.12 -19.48
C GLU A 261 -1.77 -14.02 -18.57
N HIS A 262 -2.45 -13.44 -17.58
CA HIS A 262 -3.19 -14.22 -16.56
C HIS A 262 -4.72 -13.97 -16.57
N LYS A 263 -5.26 -13.27 -17.59
CA LYS A 263 -6.68 -12.89 -17.69
C LYS A 263 -7.68 -14.06 -17.71
N ASP A 264 -7.23 -15.26 -18.07
CA ASP A 264 -8.09 -16.44 -18.21
C ASP A 264 -8.31 -17.20 -16.88
N LYS A 265 -7.69 -16.73 -15.78
CA LYS A 265 -7.82 -17.30 -14.43
C LYS A 265 -7.89 -16.18 -13.40
N PRO A 266 -8.44 -16.44 -12.21
CA PRO A 266 -8.37 -15.45 -11.14
C PRO A 266 -6.91 -15.08 -10.83
N PHE A 267 -6.63 -13.79 -10.77
CA PHE A 267 -5.31 -13.28 -10.41
C PHE A 267 -5.36 -12.28 -9.27
N PHE A 268 -4.25 -12.21 -8.54
CA PHE A 268 -3.97 -11.17 -7.57
C PHE A 268 -2.74 -10.38 -8.03
N LEU A 269 -2.87 -9.07 -8.19
CA LEU A 269 -1.77 -8.18 -8.51
C LEU A 269 -1.55 -7.16 -7.38
N TYR A 270 -0.37 -7.18 -6.78
CA TYR A 270 0.16 -6.14 -5.92
C TYR A 270 0.97 -5.16 -6.80
N TYR A 271 0.32 -4.09 -7.28
CA TYR A 271 0.95 -3.04 -8.06
C TYR A 271 1.41 -1.93 -7.12
N ALA A 272 2.65 -2.06 -6.63
CA ALA A 272 3.28 -1.18 -5.66
C ALA A 272 4.06 -0.07 -6.37
N MET A 273 3.37 1.04 -6.65
CA MET A 273 3.94 2.19 -7.33
C MET A 273 5.00 2.88 -6.45
N GLN A 274 5.99 3.54 -7.09
CA GLN A 274 7.06 4.24 -6.38
C GLN A 274 6.74 5.72 -6.15
N GLN A 275 5.72 6.27 -6.81
CA GLN A 275 5.39 7.70 -6.70
C GLN A 275 4.51 8.02 -5.48
N PRO A 276 4.63 9.22 -4.95
CA PRO A 276 5.60 10.28 -5.24
C PRO A 276 6.86 10.26 -4.36
N HIS A 277 7.37 9.08 -3.96
CA HIS A 277 8.61 8.94 -3.18
C HIS A 277 9.82 9.53 -3.95
N VAL A 278 10.82 9.97 -3.23
CA VAL A 278 12.07 10.51 -3.78
C VAL A 278 13.00 9.40 -4.32
N PRO A 279 13.91 9.76 -5.24
CA PRO A 279 14.04 10.99 -6.03
C PRO A 279 12.88 11.11 -7.02
N ARG A 280 12.32 12.31 -7.12
CA ARG A 280 11.18 12.54 -8.01
C ARG A 280 11.68 12.88 -9.40
N THR A 281 11.59 11.90 -10.28
CA THR A 281 12.12 11.94 -11.64
C THR A 281 11.02 11.56 -12.64
N PRO A 282 9.96 12.40 -12.75
CA PRO A 282 8.88 12.10 -13.69
C PRO A 282 9.41 11.98 -15.13
N ASN A 283 8.78 11.13 -15.92
CA ASN A 283 9.07 11.03 -17.33
C ASN A 283 8.98 12.43 -17.99
N PRO A 284 9.83 12.76 -18.98
CA PRO A 284 9.86 14.06 -19.63
C PRO A 284 8.50 14.59 -20.11
N HIS A 285 7.53 13.72 -20.41
CA HIS A 285 6.17 14.11 -20.78
C HIS A 285 5.39 14.79 -19.63
N PHE A 286 5.78 14.55 -18.38
CA PHE A 286 5.10 15.08 -17.19
C PHE A 286 5.84 16.25 -16.53
N VAL A 287 7.07 16.54 -16.96
CA VAL A 287 7.86 17.64 -16.38
C VAL A 287 7.16 18.99 -16.60
N GLY A 288 6.84 19.67 -15.49
CA GLY A 288 6.17 20.98 -15.49
C GLY A 288 4.64 20.92 -15.64
N VAL A 289 4.03 19.75 -15.83
CA VAL A 289 2.58 19.62 -16.09
C VAL A 289 1.75 20.03 -14.88
N SER A 290 2.21 19.74 -13.67
CA SER A 290 1.49 20.11 -12.46
C SER A 290 1.62 21.58 -12.08
N GLY A 291 2.69 22.24 -12.52
CA GLY A 291 3.10 23.56 -12.04
C GLY A 291 3.63 23.57 -10.59
N MET A 292 3.72 22.38 -9.95
CA MET A 292 4.13 22.21 -8.56
C MET A 292 5.49 21.52 -8.42
N GLY A 293 6.30 21.54 -9.47
CA GLY A 293 7.61 20.90 -9.52
C GLY A 293 7.55 19.37 -9.52
N PRO A 294 8.72 18.70 -9.36
CA PRO A 294 8.84 17.25 -9.54
C PRO A 294 7.89 16.41 -8.69
N ARG A 295 7.56 16.86 -7.45
CA ARG A 295 6.59 16.13 -6.60
C ARG A 295 5.19 16.12 -7.21
N GLY A 296 4.72 17.27 -7.64
CA GLY A 296 3.41 17.37 -8.29
C GLY A 296 3.37 16.64 -9.63
N ASP A 297 4.45 16.74 -10.42
CA ASP A 297 4.57 16.07 -11.71
C ASP A 297 4.59 14.53 -11.54
N ALA A 298 5.25 14.00 -10.53
CA ALA A 298 5.24 12.57 -10.20
C ALA A 298 3.85 12.06 -9.79
N ILE A 299 3.04 12.89 -9.10
CA ILE A 299 1.65 12.52 -8.78
C ILE A 299 0.78 12.51 -10.05
N VAL A 300 0.96 13.48 -10.95
CA VAL A 300 0.23 13.52 -12.23
C VAL A 300 0.62 12.33 -13.11
N GLU A 301 1.90 11.95 -13.14
CA GLU A 301 2.38 10.74 -13.82
C GLU A 301 1.74 9.47 -13.22
N ALA A 302 1.71 9.36 -11.90
CA ALA A 302 1.07 8.24 -11.23
C ALA A 302 -0.43 8.14 -11.54
N ASP A 303 -1.14 9.28 -11.56
CA ASP A 303 -2.54 9.33 -11.96
C ASP A 303 -2.74 8.84 -13.40
N TRP A 304 -1.85 9.23 -14.31
CA TRP A 304 -1.87 8.74 -15.69
C TRP A 304 -1.61 7.23 -15.74
N CYS A 305 -0.62 6.71 -15.02
CA CYS A 305 -0.34 5.28 -14.96
C CYS A 305 -1.56 4.48 -14.46
N ILE A 306 -2.25 4.98 -13.45
CA ILE A 306 -3.50 4.38 -12.95
C ILE A 306 -4.57 4.38 -14.05
N GLY A 307 -4.71 5.48 -14.79
CA GLY A 307 -5.64 5.57 -15.92
C GLY A 307 -5.36 4.54 -17.01
N GLU A 308 -4.11 4.39 -17.42
CA GLU A 308 -3.68 3.41 -18.43
C GLU A 308 -3.81 1.95 -17.92
N PHE A 309 -3.55 1.71 -16.65
CA PHE A 309 -3.79 0.40 -16.03
C PHE A 309 -5.29 0.05 -16.01
N MET A 310 -6.14 0.97 -15.55
CA MET A 310 -7.61 0.78 -15.54
C MET A 310 -8.16 0.61 -16.95
N LYS A 311 -7.57 1.30 -17.94
CA LYS A 311 -7.90 1.10 -19.35
C LYS A 311 -7.54 -0.31 -19.82
N THR A 312 -6.42 -0.87 -19.38
CA THR A 312 -6.07 -2.27 -19.69
C THR A 312 -7.12 -3.25 -19.17
N LEU A 313 -7.58 -3.08 -17.92
CA LEU A 313 -8.67 -3.92 -17.40
C LEU A 313 -9.97 -3.78 -18.22
N ALA A 314 -10.24 -2.59 -18.74
CA ALA A 314 -11.41 -2.35 -19.61
C ALA A 314 -11.25 -2.98 -20.99
N ASP A 315 -10.08 -2.82 -21.62
CA ASP A 315 -9.78 -3.34 -22.96
C ASP A 315 -9.77 -4.88 -22.99
N GLU A 316 -9.47 -5.52 -21.85
CA GLU A 316 -9.48 -6.99 -21.66
C GLU A 316 -10.82 -7.52 -21.09
N ASP A 317 -11.86 -6.67 -21.01
CA ASP A 317 -13.20 -7.01 -20.47
C ASP A 317 -13.20 -7.53 -19.02
N LEU A 318 -12.22 -7.08 -18.19
CA LEU A 318 -12.03 -7.58 -16.82
C LEU A 318 -12.66 -6.71 -15.73
N LEU A 319 -13.11 -5.49 -16.02
CA LEU A 319 -13.57 -4.53 -15.00
C LEU A 319 -14.74 -5.03 -14.13
N GLU A 320 -15.65 -5.82 -14.69
CA GLU A 320 -16.81 -6.34 -13.95
C GLU A 320 -16.42 -7.49 -13.00
N ASN A 321 -15.32 -8.18 -13.33
CA ASN A 321 -14.79 -9.28 -12.51
C ASN A 321 -13.48 -8.91 -11.81
N THR A 322 -13.24 -7.65 -11.52
CA THR A 322 -12.03 -7.21 -10.81
C THR A 322 -12.38 -6.26 -9.68
N ILE A 323 -11.93 -6.62 -8.47
CA ILE A 323 -11.90 -5.72 -7.32
C ILE A 323 -10.58 -4.94 -7.34
N VAL A 324 -10.68 -3.61 -7.38
CA VAL A 324 -9.52 -2.71 -7.35
C VAL A 324 -9.51 -1.97 -6.03
N ILE A 325 -8.44 -2.13 -5.27
CA ILE A 325 -8.19 -1.45 -3.99
C ILE A 325 -7.06 -0.45 -4.21
N PHE A 326 -7.33 0.83 -3.99
CA PHE A 326 -6.34 1.91 -4.10
C PHE A 326 -6.05 2.48 -2.73
N SER A 327 -4.76 2.59 -2.39
CA SER A 327 -4.31 3.21 -1.13
C SER A 327 -2.85 3.66 -1.21
N SER A 328 -2.31 4.18 -0.09
CA SER A 328 -0.90 4.56 0.09
C SER A 328 -0.31 3.86 1.31
N ASP A 329 1.00 3.63 1.32
CA ASP A 329 1.67 2.93 2.42
C ASP A 329 1.81 3.78 3.69
N ASN A 330 1.86 5.08 3.54
CA ASN A 330 1.84 6.05 4.64
C ASN A 330 1.42 7.43 4.12
N GLY A 331 1.30 8.37 5.03
CA GLY A 331 1.01 9.76 4.70
C GLY A 331 2.17 10.49 4.04
N PRO A 332 1.96 11.77 3.65
CA PRO A 332 2.86 12.49 2.77
C PRO A 332 4.12 12.98 3.48
N VAL A 333 5.14 13.19 2.66
CA VAL A 333 6.32 14.00 2.96
C VAL A 333 6.60 14.94 1.78
N VAL A 334 7.04 16.15 2.08
CA VAL A 334 7.35 17.16 1.05
C VAL A 334 8.84 17.18 0.79
N ASN A 335 9.66 17.52 1.81
CA ASN A 335 11.10 17.47 1.74
C ASN A 335 11.60 16.10 2.25
N ASP A 336 12.23 15.28 1.41
CA ASP A 336 12.73 13.96 1.79
C ASP A 336 14.08 13.66 1.14
N GLY A 337 15.11 14.44 1.51
CA GLY A 337 16.50 14.14 1.18
C GLY A 337 17.08 14.79 -0.06
N TYR A 338 16.30 15.44 -0.90
CA TYR A 338 16.77 16.13 -2.10
C TYR A 338 16.27 17.57 -2.20
N TYR A 339 17.04 18.44 -2.86
CA TYR A 339 16.59 19.76 -3.32
C TYR A 339 15.90 19.61 -4.67
N ASP A 340 14.61 19.36 -4.66
CA ASP A 340 13.77 19.12 -5.83
C ASP A 340 12.65 20.17 -5.99
N ASP A 341 12.79 21.32 -5.34
CA ASP A 341 11.82 22.42 -5.31
C ASP A 341 10.43 22.04 -4.76
N ALA A 342 10.27 20.89 -4.11
CA ALA A 342 8.97 20.43 -3.63
C ALA A 342 8.37 21.35 -2.58
N VAL A 343 9.20 21.96 -1.72
CA VAL A 343 8.78 22.92 -0.71
C VAL A 343 8.45 24.26 -1.36
N GLU A 344 9.34 24.76 -2.21
CA GLU A 344 9.25 26.07 -2.85
C GLU A 344 8.06 26.16 -3.81
N LYS A 345 7.72 25.06 -4.47
CA LYS A 345 6.63 24.99 -5.47
C LYS A 345 5.33 24.41 -4.91
N LEU A 346 5.27 24.10 -3.61
CA LEU A 346 4.07 23.56 -2.98
C LEU A 346 2.88 24.53 -3.05
N GLY A 347 3.14 25.83 -2.93
CA GLY A 347 2.12 26.88 -2.90
C GLY A 347 1.11 26.66 -1.76
N ASP A 348 -0.16 26.80 -2.04
CA ASP A 348 -1.25 26.58 -1.07
C ASP A 348 -1.69 25.11 -0.96
N HIS A 349 -1.04 24.20 -1.66
CA HIS A 349 -1.37 22.79 -1.61
C HIS A 349 -1.02 22.19 -0.26
N LYS A 350 -1.92 21.34 0.26
CA LYS A 350 -1.76 20.65 1.53
C LYS A 350 -1.80 19.15 1.30
N PRO A 351 -0.67 18.46 1.13
CA PRO A 351 -0.63 17.01 0.92
C PRO A 351 -1.33 16.21 2.01
N TRP A 352 -1.34 16.74 3.24
CA TRP A 352 -2.05 16.15 4.39
C TRP A 352 -3.55 16.51 4.45
N GLY A 353 -4.04 17.39 3.58
CA GLY A 353 -5.43 17.89 3.61
C GLY A 353 -5.75 18.63 4.91
N PRO A 354 -6.84 18.30 5.63
CA PRO A 354 -7.21 18.89 6.91
C PRO A 354 -6.49 18.27 8.11
N LEU A 355 -5.72 17.19 7.90
CA LEU A 355 -5.09 16.39 8.93
C LEU A 355 -3.79 17.05 9.43
N ARG A 356 -3.25 16.58 10.56
CA ARG A 356 -1.98 17.04 11.14
C ARG A 356 -0.90 15.98 10.96
N GLY A 357 0.37 16.39 10.82
CA GLY A 357 1.52 15.51 10.70
C GLY A 357 1.80 15.09 9.26
N GLY A 358 2.26 13.87 9.07
CA GLY A 358 2.67 13.27 7.80
C GLY A 358 3.50 12.02 8.05
N LYS A 359 4.32 11.59 7.10
CA LYS A 359 5.28 10.48 7.26
C LYS A 359 6.06 10.63 8.58
N TYR A 360 6.30 9.55 9.29
CA TYR A 360 6.95 9.48 10.63
C TYR A 360 6.10 9.96 11.82
N SER A 361 4.91 10.52 11.61
CA SER A 361 4.07 11.14 12.63
C SER A 361 3.06 10.18 13.24
N LEU A 362 2.77 10.33 14.55
CA LEU A 362 1.64 9.68 15.23
C LEU A 362 0.31 10.43 15.03
N TYR A 363 0.34 11.64 14.48
CA TYR A 363 -0.87 12.35 14.11
C TYR A 363 -1.52 11.75 12.88
N GLU A 364 -2.81 12.05 12.68
CA GLU A 364 -3.68 11.45 11.67
C GLU A 364 -3.06 11.39 10.26
N ALA A 365 -2.40 12.47 9.81
CA ALA A 365 -1.82 12.49 8.46
C ALA A 365 -0.67 11.51 8.26
N GLY A 366 -0.14 10.89 9.31
CA GLY A 366 0.89 9.86 9.19
C GLY A 366 0.35 8.55 8.62
N THR A 367 -0.88 8.19 8.99
CA THR A 367 -1.47 6.88 8.69
C THR A 367 -2.83 6.93 8.01
N ARG A 368 -3.57 8.05 8.12
CA ARG A 368 -4.84 8.23 7.41
C ARG A 368 -4.56 8.65 5.97
N VAL A 369 -4.85 7.75 5.06
CA VAL A 369 -4.46 7.81 3.65
C VAL A 369 -5.68 7.68 2.73
N PRO A 370 -5.59 8.02 1.45
CA PRO A 370 -6.63 7.67 0.49
C PRO A 370 -6.89 6.16 0.51
N PHE A 371 -8.16 5.77 0.56
CA PHE A 371 -8.57 4.37 0.53
C PHE A 371 -9.85 4.25 -0.30
N ILE A 372 -9.78 3.58 -1.44
CA ILE A 372 -10.89 3.44 -2.38
C ILE A 372 -10.99 1.97 -2.76
N VAL A 373 -12.20 1.43 -2.77
CA VAL A 373 -12.49 0.09 -3.28
C VAL A 373 -13.49 0.20 -4.43
N GLN A 374 -13.12 -0.32 -5.58
CA GLN A 374 -14.00 -0.39 -6.74
C GLN A 374 -14.21 -1.86 -7.15
N TRP A 375 -15.45 -2.22 -7.37
CA TRP A 375 -15.83 -3.46 -8.05
C TRP A 375 -17.08 -3.18 -8.87
N LYS A 376 -16.90 -3.02 -10.17
CA LYS A 376 -17.97 -2.63 -11.08
C LYS A 376 -19.12 -3.64 -11.05
N GLY A 377 -20.35 -3.15 -10.84
CA GLY A 377 -21.55 -4.00 -10.78
C GLY A 377 -21.82 -4.64 -9.40
N ARG A 378 -20.84 -4.62 -8.45
CA ARG A 378 -21.02 -5.16 -7.09
C ARG A 378 -21.04 -4.05 -6.03
N ILE A 379 -20.15 -3.07 -6.12
CA ILE A 379 -20.09 -1.94 -5.20
C ILE A 379 -20.90 -0.78 -5.76
N HIS A 380 -21.79 -0.24 -4.94
CA HIS A 380 -22.47 1.00 -5.25
C HIS A 380 -21.53 2.19 -4.96
N PRO A 381 -21.30 3.07 -5.96
CA PRO A 381 -20.46 4.24 -5.74
C PRO A 381 -20.95 5.11 -4.59
N GLY A 382 -20.02 5.52 -3.72
CA GLY A 382 -20.40 6.29 -2.53
C GLY A 382 -19.22 6.71 -1.66
N VAL A 383 -19.56 7.18 -0.47
CA VAL A 383 -18.61 7.56 0.58
C VAL A 383 -19.00 6.81 1.85
N SER A 384 -18.03 6.20 2.50
CA SER A 384 -18.20 5.52 3.78
C SER A 384 -17.30 6.15 4.84
N ASP A 385 -17.85 6.33 6.04
CA ASP A 385 -17.12 6.77 7.22
C ASP A 385 -16.64 5.58 8.08
N ALA A 386 -16.82 4.35 7.62
CA ALA A 386 -16.33 3.16 8.28
C ALA A 386 -14.82 3.25 8.50
N LEU A 387 -14.36 2.90 9.69
CA LEU A 387 -12.94 2.78 10.00
C LEU A 387 -12.40 1.49 9.38
N VAL A 388 -11.60 1.61 8.34
CA VAL A 388 -10.96 0.49 7.67
C VAL A 388 -9.44 0.65 7.65
N CYS A 389 -8.74 -0.47 7.69
CA CYS A 389 -7.29 -0.49 7.67
C CYS A 389 -6.77 -1.56 6.71
N GLN A 390 -5.64 -1.29 6.08
CA GLN A 390 -5.00 -2.20 5.13
C GLN A 390 -4.66 -3.57 5.73
N ILE A 391 -4.39 -3.65 7.02
CA ILE A 391 -4.14 -4.90 7.76
C ILE A 391 -5.31 -5.88 7.65
N ASP A 392 -6.53 -5.37 7.44
CA ASP A 392 -7.76 -6.16 7.38
C ASP A 392 -7.99 -6.84 6.02
N LEU A 393 -7.16 -6.51 5.02
CA LEU A 393 -7.28 -7.11 3.69
C LEU A 393 -7.01 -8.63 3.73
N LEU A 394 -6.11 -9.12 4.60
CA LEU A 394 -5.88 -10.57 4.72
C LEU A 394 -7.15 -11.31 5.12
N ALA A 395 -7.79 -10.96 6.23
CA ALA A 395 -8.98 -11.66 6.71
C ALA A 395 -10.22 -11.39 5.83
N SER A 396 -10.35 -10.18 5.28
CA SER A 396 -11.47 -9.81 4.41
C SER A 396 -11.43 -10.53 3.06
N LEU A 397 -10.25 -10.59 2.43
CA LEU A 397 -10.09 -11.29 1.16
C LEU A 397 -10.08 -12.83 1.34
N ALA A 398 -9.67 -13.33 2.52
CA ALA A 398 -9.86 -14.73 2.87
C ALA A 398 -11.36 -15.07 2.91
N ASN A 399 -12.18 -14.24 3.57
CA ASN A 399 -13.62 -14.45 3.58
C ASN A 399 -14.24 -14.36 2.18
N LEU A 400 -13.80 -13.40 1.35
CA LEU A 400 -14.25 -13.28 -0.05
C LEU A 400 -13.99 -14.56 -0.87
N THR A 401 -12.86 -15.21 -0.65
CA THR A 401 -12.40 -16.37 -1.40
C THR A 401 -12.70 -17.71 -0.72
N GLY A 402 -13.46 -17.69 0.37
CA GLY A 402 -13.84 -18.89 1.12
C GLY A 402 -12.68 -19.55 1.88
N GLN A 403 -11.57 -18.81 2.06
CA GLN A 403 -10.42 -19.27 2.85
C GLN A 403 -10.58 -18.92 4.32
N GLN A 404 -9.87 -19.64 5.18
CA GLN A 404 -9.78 -19.34 6.60
C GLN A 404 -8.36 -18.92 6.94
N VAL A 405 -8.23 -17.82 7.69
CA VAL A 405 -6.95 -17.36 8.21
C VAL A 405 -7.10 -17.12 9.71
N GLU A 406 -6.09 -17.52 10.46
CA GLU A 406 -5.97 -17.16 11.88
C GLU A 406 -5.11 -15.91 11.99
N SER A 407 -5.68 -14.85 12.55
CA SER A 407 -4.96 -13.59 12.81
C SER A 407 -5.55 -12.91 14.03
N ASP A 408 -4.68 -12.51 14.94
CA ASP A 408 -5.07 -11.71 16.11
C ASP A 408 -5.32 -10.23 15.75
N ASP A 409 -4.74 -9.78 14.65
CA ASP A 409 -4.71 -8.35 14.29
C ASP A 409 -5.59 -8.01 13.08
N SER A 410 -5.63 -8.87 12.06
CA SER A 410 -6.48 -8.70 10.87
C SER A 410 -7.91 -9.10 11.15
N GLN A 411 -8.87 -8.24 10.84
CA GLN A 411 -10.30 -8.47 11.04
C GLN A 411 -11.01 -8.59 9.69
N ASN A 412 -12.02 -9.46 9.64
CA ASN A 412 -12.86 -9.52 8.45
C ASN A 412 -13.81 -8.30 8.40
N LEU A 413 -13.52 -7.40 7.49
CA LEU A 413 -14.32 -6.20 7.19
C LEU A 413 -14.89 -6.23 5.76
N LEU A 414 -15.06 -7.42 5.19
CA LEU A 414 -15.50 -7.56 3.79
C LEU A 414 -16.79 -6.77 3.51
N ASP A 415 -17.80 -6.89 4.39
CA ASP A 415 -19.08 -6.20 4.21
C ASP A 415 -18.91 -4.67 4.21
N ALA A 416 -18.02 -4.12 5.05
CA ALA A 416 -17.69 -2.70 5.03
C ALA A 416 -16.94 -2.29 3.75
N LEU A 417 -15.97 -3.10 3.31
CA LEU A 417 -15.20 -2.86 2.09
C LEU A 417 -16.08 -2.90 0.83
N LEU A 418 -17.13 -3.71 0.84
CA LEU A 418 -18.10 -3.82 -0.26
C LEU A 418 -19.26 -2.81 -0.17
N GLY A 419 -19.36 -2.06 0.94
CA GLY A 419 -20.43 -1.09 1.18
C GLY A 419 -21.77 -1.70 1.60
N ASP A 420 -21.76 -2.94 2.08
CA ASP A 420 -22.94 -3.63 2.60
C ASP A 420 -23.26 -3.19 4.04
N THR A 421 -22.31 -2.55 4.72
CA THR A 421 -22.45 -1.95 6.06
C THR A 421 -21.53 -0.74 6.23
N ASP A 422 -21.90 0.19 7.10
CA ASP A 422 -21.06 1.30 7.55
C ASP A 422 -20.23 0.96 8.81
N GLN A 423 -20.28 -0.29 9.27
CA GLN A 423 -19.55 -0.73 10.45
C GLN A 423 -18.15 -1.18 10.08
N GLY A 424 -17.16 -0.39 10.45
CA GLY A 424 -15.74 -0.74 10.37
C GLY A 424 -15.20 -1.27 11.70
N ARG A 425 -13.89 -1.13 11.89
CA ARG A 425 -13.21 -1.46 13.15
C ARG A 425 -13.73 -0.61 14.30
N ALA A 426 -13.84 -1.21 15.48
CA ALA A 426 -14.13 -0.45 16.71
C ALA A 426 -12.89 0.33 17.19
N GLU A 427 -11.69 -0.21 16.92
CA GLU A 427 -10.41 0.36 17.36
C GLU A 427 -9.27 -0.05 16.42
N LEU A 428 -8.20 0.75 16.41
CA LEU A 428 -7.03 0.55 15.56
C LEU A 428 -5.78 1.03 16.28
N MET A 429 -4.75 0.18 16.32
CA MET A 429 -3.41 0.60 16.74
C MET A 429 -2.67 1.17 15.53
N LEU A 430 -2.11 2.36 15.70
CA LEU A 430 -1.31 3.07 14.71
C LEU A 430 0.15 3.10 15.16
N GLU A 431 1.08 3.11 14.22
CA GLU A 431 2.50 3.12 14.52
C GLU A 431 3.23 4.24 13.79
N ALA A 432 4.25 4.79 14.45
CA ALA A 432 5.21 5.70 13.85
C ALA A 432 6.61 5.41 14.41
N THR A 433 7.47 4.75 13.63
CA THR A 433 8.86 4.47 14.02
C THR A 433 8.97 3.85 15.42
N SER A 434 8.28 2.72 15.66
CA SER A 434 8.20 1.96 16.92
C SER A 434 7.37 2.60 18.05
N ARG A 435 6.86 3.83 17.88
CA ARG A 435 5.89 4.46 18.77
C ARG A 435 4.49 4.11 18.30
N THR A 436 3.54 4.01 19.23
CA THR A 436 2.17 3.63 18.88
C THR A 436 1.14 4.58 19.46
N ALA A 437 0.00 4.69 18.80
CA ALA A 437 -1.19 5.40 19.24
C ALA A 437 -2.41 4.49 19.13
N LEU A 438 -3.46 4.77 19.88
CA LEU A 438 -4.73 4.06 19.79
C LEU A 438 -5.82 4.98 19.27
N ARG A 439 -6.45 4.58 18.19
CA ARG A 439 -7.76 5.11 17.78
C ARG A 439 -8.86 4.16 18.27
N LYS A 440 -9.89 4.71 18.96
CA LYS A 440 -11.09 3.97 19.36
C LYS A 440 -12.33 4.84 19.11
N GLY A 441 -13.13 4.44 18.14
CA GLY A 441 -14.20 5.31 17.63
C GLY A 441 -13.63 6.64 17.11
N ASP A 442 -14.15 7.76 17.65
CA ASP A 442 -13.70 9.12 17.28
C ASP A 442 -12.55 9.66 18.18
N TRP A 443 -12.06 8.84 19.11
CA TRP A 443 -11.00 9.24 20.03
C TRP A 443 -9.64 8.68 19.60
N VAL A 444 -8.61 9.52 19.71
CA VAL A 444 -7.21 9.15 19.48
C VAL A 444 -6.39 9.45 20.71
N LEU A 445 -5.72 8.44 21.24
CA LEU A 445 -4.76 8.52 22.33
C LEU A 445 -3.34 8.40 21.79
N ILE A 446 -2.48 9.36 22.11
CA ILE A 446 -1.03 9.26 21.93
C ILE A 446 -0.39 9.23 23.31
N PRO A 447 0.26 8.13 23.73
CA PRO A 447 0.99 8.05 24.98
C PRO A 447 2.20 9.00 25.02
N PRO A 448 2.75 9.27 26.22
CA PRO A 448 3.99 10.03 26.34
C PRO A 448 5.16 9.35 25.62
N TYR A 449 5.89 10.12 24.83
CA TYR A 449 7.11 9.70 24.16
C TYR A 449 8.17 10.79 24.24
N ASN A 450 9.36 10.42 24.74
CA ASN A 450 10.52 11.30 24.73
C ASN A 450 11.07 11.48 23.30
N GLY A 451 11.66 12.62 23.05
CA GLY A 451 12.33 12.92 21.77
C GLY A 451 11.86 14.24 21.17
N PRO A 452 12.36 14.58 19.98
CA PRO A 452 12.00 15.83 19.32
C PRO A 452 10.53 15.85 18.95
N THR A 453 9.85 16.96 19.16
CA THR A 453 8.44 17.15 18.76
C THR A 453 8.28 17.24 17.24
N ARG A 454 9.34 17.62 16.53
CA ARG A 454 9.39 17.77 15.08
C ARG A 454 10.66 17.12 14.51
N ASN A 455 10.52 16.42 13.39
CA ASN A 455 11.65 16.01 12.58
C ASN A 455 12.12 17.20 11.74
N GLN A 456 13.30 17.72 12.05
CA GLN A 456 13.85 18.93 11.41
C GLN A 456 14.21 18.74 9.94
N TYR A 457 14.54 17.53 9.53
CA TYR A 457 14.97 17.23 8.15
C TYR A 457 13.82 17.27 7.16
N VAL A 458 12.66 16.77 7.57
CA VAL A 458 11.46 16.68 6.72
C VAL A 458 10.38 17.69 7.13
N ASP A 459 10.62 18.48 8.19
CA ASP A 459 9.74 19.50 8.75
C ASP A 459 8.34 18.97 9.15
N ILE A 460 8.29 17.80 9.79
CA ILE A 460 7.04 17.14 10.21
C ILE A 460 6.96 17.05 11.73
N GLU A 461 5.80 17.37 12.30
CA GLU A 461 5.48 17.13 13.71
C GLU A 461 5.30 15.64 13.99
N LEU A 462 5.98 15.12 15.02
CA LEU A 462 6.08 13.69 15.27
C LEU A 462 5.03 13.14 16.23
N GLY A 463 4.36 14.01 17.00
CA GLY A 463 3.44 13.61 18.06
C GLY A 463 4.14 13.22 19.37
N ASN A 464 5.42 13.53 19.56
CA ASN A 464 6.13 13.33 20.82
C ASN A 464 5.73 14.41 21.84
N SER A 465 5.50 13.98 23.08
CA SER A 465 5.21 14.83 24.25
C SER A 465 5.54 14.04 25.50
N ASP A 466 5.92 14.73 26.58
CA ASP A 466 6.11 14.12 27.91
C ASP A 466 4.78 13.78 28.60
N GLU A 467 3.65 14.25 28.01
CA GLU A 467 2.31 14.04 28.53
C GLU A 467 1.45 13.25 27.56
N TYR A 468 0.37 12.66 28.07
CA TYR A 468 -0.66 12.05 27.23
C TYR A 468 -1.33 13.10 26.36
N GLN A 469 -1.65 12.70 25.13
CA GLN A 469 -2.44 13.50 24.20
C GLN A 469 -3.71 12.73 23.88
N LEU A 470 -4.86 13.39 24.02
CA LEU A 470 -6.19 12.84 23.73
C LEU A 470 -6.94 13.79 22.79
N TYR A 471 -7.38 13.28 21.65
CA TYR A 471 -8.08 14.06 20.65
C TYR A 471 -9.43 13.43 20.29
N HIS A 472 -10.44 14.29 20.06
CA HIS A 472 -11.73 13.85 19.51
C HIS A 472 -11.79 14.28 18.03
N ILE A 473 -11.37 13.39 17.11
CA ILE A 473 -11.08 13.72 15.71
C ILE A 473 -12.30 14.03 14.84
N LYS A 474 -13.51 13.71 15.31
CA LYS A 474 -14.73 14.13 14.63
C LYS A 474 -14.95 15.64 14.70
N ASP A 475 -14.62 16.25 15.84
CA ASP A 475 -14.77 17.68 16.08
C ASP A 475 -13.46 18.45 15.84
N ASP A 476 -12.32 17.78 15.95
CA ASP A 476 -10.97 18.32 15.77
C ASP A 476 -10.11 17.39 14.90
N VAL A 477 -10.45 17.32 13.63
CA VAL A 477 -9.75 16.48 12.64
C VAL A 477 -8.26 16.83 12.50
N GLY A 478 -7.91 18.09 12.82
CA GLY A 478 -6.54 18.61 12.81
C GLY A 478 -5.77 18.39 14.11
N GLN A 479 -6.37 17.74 15.12
CA GLN A 479 -5.72 17.41 16.41
C GLN A 479 -5.02 18.62 17.05
N GLN A 480 -5.74 19.77 17.13
CA GLN A 480 -5.20 21.02 17.67
C GLN A 480 -5.43 21.14 19.18
N ASN A 481 -6.47 20.47 19.72
CA ASN A 481 -6.92 20.63 21.09
C ASN A 481 -6.70 19.32 21.87
N ASN A 482 -5.64 19.26 22.69
CA ASN A 482 -5.41 18.13 23.59
C ASN A 482 -6.46 18.17 24.73
N LEU A 483 -7.30 17.14 24.81
CA LEU A 483 -8.39 17.01 25.79
C LEU A 483 -8.00 16.14 26.99
N ALA A 484 -6.74 15.73 27.15
CA ALA A 484 -6.31 14.84 28.21
C ALA A 484 -6.64 15.35 29.62
N GLU A 485 -6.50 16.65 29.87
CA GLU A 485 -6.87 17.28 31.15
C GLU A 485 -8.39 17.50 31.29
N ALA A 486 -9.07 17.84 30.18
CA ALA A 486 -10.49 18.14 30.17
C ALA A 486 -11.37 16.89 30.27
N GLU A 487 -10.88 15.73 29.78
CA GLU A 487 -11.61 14.47 29.68
C GLU A 487 -10.90 13.33 30.43
N PRO A 488 -10.68 13.45 31.77
CA PRO A 488 -9.84 12.50 32.54
C PRO A 488 -10.42 11.07 32.56
N GLU A 489 -11.74 10.89 32.58
CA GLU A 489 -12.36 9.57 32.57
C GLU A 489 -12.19 8.90 31.20
N LYS A 490 -12.30 9.67 30.11
CA LYS A 490 -12.04 9.18 28.75
C LYS A 490 -10.56 8.84 28.57
N LEU A 491 -9.65 9.67 29.06
CA LEU A 491 -8.21 9.40 29.06
C LEU A 491 -7.92 8.06 29.74
N LYS A 492 -8.47 7.86 30.94
CA LYS A 492 -8.29 6.61 31.71
C LYS A 492 -8.77 5.39 30.91
N GLU A 493 -10.00 5.44 30.36
CA GLU A 493 -10.54 4.37 29.50
C GLU A 493 -9.60 4.05 28.33
N MET A 494 -9.11 5.07 27.64
CA MET A 494 -8.26 4.89 26.47
C MET A 494 -6.88 4.34 26.84
N VAL A 495 -6.29 4.77 27.97
CA VAL A 495 -5.01 4.26 28.46
C VAL A 495 -5.14 2.79 28.89
N GLU A 496 -6.17 2.43 29.67
CA GLU A 496 -6.42 1.04 30.06
C GLU A 496 -6.57 0.13 28.84
N ARG A 497 -7.29 0.60 27.79
CA ARG A 497 -7.45 -0.18 26.57
C ARG A 497 -6.15 -0.29 25.76
N TYR A 498 -5.41 0.80 25.63
CA TYR A 498 -4.10 0.81 24.98
C TYR A 498 -3.13 -0.19 25.63
N GLU A 499 -3.02 -0.16 26.97
CA GLU A 499 -2.16 -1.07 27.73
C GLU A 499 -2.60 -2.53 27.58
N ALA A 500 -3.90 -2.80 27.57
CA ALA A 500 -4.44 -4.14 27.37
C ALA A 500 -4.04 -4.72 26.00
N ILE A 501 -4.08 -3.90 24.92
CA ILE A 501 -3.67 -4.33 23.58
C ILE A 501 -2.15 -4.55 23.55
N ARG A 502 -1.37 -3.62 24.10
CA ARG A 502 0.10 -3.70 24.13
C ARG A 502 0.60 -4.85 25.00
N GLY A 503 -0.08 -5.15 26.10
CA GLY A 503 0.25 -6.25 27.01
C GLY A 503 0.02 -7.65 26.43
N GLN A 504 -0.79 -7.79 25.39
CA GLN A 504 -1.00 -9.05 24.67
C GLN A 504 0.16 -9.40 23.70
N ALA A 505 1.19 -8.56 23.66
CA ALA A 505 2.35 -8.73 22.76
C ALA A 505 3.50 -9.57 23.36
N ASN A 506 3.34 -10.18 24.54
CA ASN A 506 4.36 -11.01 25.21
C ASN A 506 4.04 -12.50 25.09
#